data_81f7ac19bcbac19134251f881d9e3de0
#
_entry.id   81f7ac19bcbac19134251f881d9e3de0
#
_cell.length_a   1.000
_cell.length_b   1.000
_cell.length_c   1.000
_cell.angle_alpha   90.00
_cell.angle_beta   90.00
_cell.angle_gamma   90.00
#
_symmetry.space_group_name_H-M   'P 1'
#
loop_
_entity.id
_entity.type
_entity.pdbx_description
1 polymer ?
#
loop_
_entity_poly.entity_id
_entity_poly.type
_entity_poly.pdbx_seq_one_letter_code
_entity_poly.pdbx_strand_id
1 'polypeptide(L)'
;YKKGDIGELMQAECEYLHDCSSIWPSITYGERNHWRNNMSSVFYCTHSIGPVLFATGLRPVRVSGFETRNMDFMRKLGDPAGSAGTLILTLENGAIVKSIDMNLRRHGNNYILYGDRGVMETDRFNAKMLHIRQEREKNCTGDWVSYTPLFTDERASGAGHGGGDYFTTNYFIDRLLGNDDVKPYTIDVYQAVDMCIPGILGYRSILNKNVGIDIPNLRNKAERDAFRNDTFCTFPESAGEMYVSNDLSGKEEIPDEIFAEVERRWHAGEPG
;
A
#
# COMPACT_ATOMS: atom_id res chain seq x y z
N TYR A 1 -5.48 -13.46 13.36
CA TYR A 1 -6.45 -12.44 13.79
C TYR A 1 -7.88 -12.99 13.82
N LYS A 2 -8.36 -13.58 12.72
CA LYS A 2 -9.74 -14.12 12.60
C LYS A 2 -10.10 -15.19 13.63
N LYS A 3 -9.12 -15.83 14.27
CA LYS A 3 -9.32 -16.75 15.41
C LYS A 3 -9.58 -16.02 16.73
N GLY A 4 -9.42 -14.68 16.76
CA GLY A 4 -9.59 -13.87 17.95
C GLY A 4 -8.38 -13.85 18.89
N ASP A 5 -7.20 -14.27 18.42
CA ASP A 5 -6.01 -14.43 19.26
C ASP A 5 -5.56 -13.15 19.96
N ILE A 6 -5.79 -11.99 19.36
CA ILE A 6 -5.43 -10.69 19.95
C ILE A 6 -6.65 -9.81 20.28
N GLY A 7 -7.87 -10.35 20.11
CA GLY A 7 -9.10 -9.61 20.34
C GLY A 7 -9.42 -8.60 19.22
N GLU A 8 -10.03 -7.47 19.60
CA GLU A 8 -10.39 -6.40 18.66
C GLU A 8 -9.18 -5.52 18.34
N LEU A 9 -9.02 -5.14 17.07
CA LEU A 9 -7.93 -4.24 16.68
C LEU A 9 -8.14 -2.85 17.30
N MET A 10 -7.09 -2.34 17.96
CA MET A 10 -7.02 -0.99 18.51
C MET A 10 -6.07 -0.09 17.70
N GLN A 11 -4.94 -0.64 17.26
CA GLN A 11 -3.95 0.06 16.44
C GLN A 11 -3.20 -0.91 15.55
N ALA A 12 -2.75 -0.44 14.39
CA ALA A 12 -1.81 -1.18 13.55
C ALA A 12 -0.71 -0.26 13.00
N GLU A 13 0.46 -0.85 12.81
CA GLU A 13 1.55 -0.26 12.03
C GLU A 13 1.84 -1.19 10.86
N CYS A 14 1.93 -0.62 9.66
CA CYS A 14 2.21 -1.37 8.45
C CYS A 14 3.15 -0.60 7.53
N GLU A 15 4.05 -1.32 6.89
CA GLU A 15 5.09 -0.75 6.05
C GLU A 15 5.18 -1.52 4.72
N TYR A 16 5.38 -0.76 3.63
CA TYR A 16 5.87 -1.28 2.37
C TYR A 16 7.07 -0.44 1.92
N LEU A 17 8.25 -1.03 2.02
CA LEU A 17 9.53 -0.38 1.76
C LEU A 17 10.15 -1.03 0.53
N HIS A 18 10.24 -0.28 -0.57
CA HIS A 18 10.72 -0.83 -1.83
C HIS A 18 11.63 0.15 -2.54
N ASP A 19 12.95 -0.06 -2.46
CA ASP A 19 13.91 0.68 -3.28
C ASP A 19 13.79 0.24 -4.74
N CYS A 20 13.06 1.02 -5.53
CA CYS A 20 12.86 0.78 -6.95
C CYS A 20 13.96 1.42 -7.83
N SER A 21 14.97 2.08 -7.26
CA SER A 21 15.95 2.84 -8.05
C SER A 21 16.64 1.98 -9.11
N SER A 22 17.08 0.78 -8.74
CA SER A 22 17.79 -0.12 -9.67
C SER A 22 16.93 -0.62 -10.83
N ILE A 23 15.62 -0.75 -10.62
CA ILE A 23 14.68 -1.26 -11.64
C ILE A 23 13.95 -0.12 -12.37
N TRP A 24 14.14 1.14 -11.97
CA TRP A 24 13.38 2.27 -12.49
C TRP A 24 13.43 2.36 -14.03
N PRO A 25 14.60 2.20 -14.69
CA PRO A 25 14.67 2.20 -16.15
C PRO A 25 13.78 1.11 -16.79
N SER A 26 13.76 -0.08 -16.23
CA SER A 26 12.96 -1.20 -16.77
C SER A 26 11.46 -1.10 -16.53
N ILE A 27 11.01 -0.25 -15.61
CA ILE A 27 9.60 -0.09 -15.27
C ILE A 27 9.01 1.26 -15.70
N THR A 28 9.84 2.19 -16.20
CA THR A 28 9.41 3.50 -16.73
C THR A 28 9.84 3.73 -18.17
N TYR A 29 10.80 2.93 -18.67
CA TYR A 29 11.32 2.99 -20.05
C TYR A 29 11.97 4.34 -20.42
N GLY A 30 12.22 5.21 -19.45
CA GLY A 30 12.63 6.59 -19.69
C GLY A 30 11.50 7.51 -20.16
N GLU A 31 10.27 7.06 -20.21
CA GLU A 31 9.12 7.87 -20.65
C GLU A 31 8.77 8.93 -19.60
N ARG A 32 8.87 10.22 -19.95
CA ARG A 32 8.53 11.34 -19.06
C ARG A 32 7.12 11.20 -18.46
N ASN A 33 6.15 10.87 -19.28
CA ASN A 33 4.74 10.77 -18.88
C ASN A 33 4.34 9.37 -18.43
N HIS A 34 5.30 8.48 -18.16
CA HIS A 34 4.97 7.17 -17.61
C HIS A 34 4.24 7.34 -16.28
N TRP A 35 3.18 6.56 -16.07
CA TRP A 35 2.32 6.72 -14.90
C TRP A 35 3.08 6.60 -13.56
N ARG A 36 4.15 5.80 -13.50
CA ARG A 36 4.99 5.67 -12.31
C ARG A 36 5.74 6.95 -11.94
N ASN A 37 6.12 7.76 -12.93
CA ASN A 37 6.72 9.08 -12.70
C ASN A 37 5.67 10.11 -12.22
N ASN A 38 4.39 9.78 -12.28
CA ASN A 38 3.28 10.66 -11.94
C ASN A 38 2.49 10.19 -10.71
N MET A 39 3.08 9.40 -9.83
CA MET A 39 2.41 8.93 -8.62
C MET A 39 3.18 9.27 -7.35
N SER A 40 2.45 9.74 -6.35
CA SER A 40 2.97 9.86 -4.97
C SER A 40 3.17 8.48 -4.35
N SER A 41 4.15 8.35 -3.45
CA SER A 41 4.40 7.11 -2.69
C SER A 41 3.16 6.58 -1.98
N VAL A 42 2.28 7.48 -1.49
CA VAL A 42 1.04 7.08 -0.78
C VAL A 42 0.03 6.34 -1.65
N PHE A 43 0.11 6.46 -3.00
CA PHE A 43 -0.77 5.69 -3.89
C PHE A 43 -0.50 4.18 -3.85
N TYR A 44 0.66 3.78 -3.33
CA TYR A 44 1.06 2.37 -3.22
C TYR A 44 0.60 1.70 -1.93
N CYS A 45 -0.21 2.36 -1.13
CA CYS A 45 -0.65 1.97 0.20
C CYS A 45 -1.39 0.61 0.27
N THR A 46 -1.83 0.05 -0.85
CA THR A 46 -2.48 -1.26 -0.88
C THR A 46 -1.59 -2.38 -0.33
N HIS A 47 -0.27 -2.26 -0.48
CA HIS A 47 0.69 -3.23 0.06
C HIS A 47 0.83 -3.14 1.58
N SER A 48 0.74 -1.95 2.14
CA SER A 48 0.85 -1.74 3.59
C SER A 48 -0.49 -1.97 4.29
N ILE A 49 -1.57 -1.29 3.89
CA ILE A 49 -2.86 -1.38 4.58
C ILE A 49 -3.71 -2.59 4.19
N GLY A 50 -3.54 -3.11 2.97
CA GLY A 50 -4.35 -4.22 2.44
C GLY A 50 -4.38 -5.43 3.36
N PRO A 51 -3.25 -5.98 3.83
CA PRO A 51 -3.23 -7.09 4.78
C PRO A 51 -3.96 -6.81 6.09
N VAL A 52 -3.87 -5.58 6.61
CA VAL A 52 -4.57 -5.17 7.83
C VAL A 52 -6.08 -5.16 7.60
N LEU A 53 -6.56 -4.53 6.53
CA LEU A 53 -7.98 -4.48 6.19
C LEU A 53 -8.53 -5.87 5.83
N PHE A 54 -7.75 -6.69 5.14
CA PHE A 54 -8.12 -8.08 4.83
C PHE A 54 -8.25 -8.95 6.09
N ALA A 55 -7.30 -8.83 7.01
CA ALA A 55 -7.30 -9.60 8.25
C ALA A 55 -8.47 -9.24 9.16
N THR A 56 -8.78 -7.94 9.28
CA THR A 56 -9.77 -7.40 10.21
C THR A 56 -11.18 -7.32 9.61
N GLY A 57 -11.28 -7.14 8.29
CA GLY A 57 -12.55 -6.85 7.62
C GLY A 57 -13.07 -5.43 7.88
N LEU A 58 -12.31 -4.60 8.60
CA LEU A 58 -12.69 -3.23 8.95
C LEU A 58 -12.50 -2.28 7.77
N ARG A 59 -13.37 -1.28 7.65
CA ARG A 59 -13.33 -0.26 6.62
C ARG A 59 -12.60 1.00 7.13
N PRO A 60 -11.72 1.65 6.32
CA PRO A 60 -11.19 2.95 6.66
C PRO A 60 -12.29 4.02 6.48
N VAL A 61 -12.35 4.97 7.43
CA VAL A 61 -13.37 6.04 7.43
C VAL A 61 -12.79 7.43 7.34
N ARG A 62 -11.49 7.60 7.64
CA ARG A 62 -10.80 8.88 7.59
C ARG A 62 -9.32 8.66 7.35
N VAL A 63 -8.67 9.59 6.63
CA VAL A 63 -7.23 9.56 6.36
C VAL A 63 -6.60 10.93 6.46
N SER A 64 -5.39 10.99 7.05
CA SER A 64 -4.45 12.10 6.93
C SER A 64 -3.17 11.60 6.27
N GLY A 65 -2.67 12.34 5.29
CA GLY A 65 -1.47 11.99 4.54
C GLY A 65 -0.32 12.95 4.83
N PHE A 66 0.90 12.41 4.76
CA PHE A 66 2.16 13.13 4.89
C PHE A 66 3.14 12.61 3.85
N GLU A 67 3.95 13.49 3.26
CA GLU A 67 4.94 13.12 2.27
C GLU A 67 6.27 13.81 2.56
N THR A 68 7.38 13.09 2.35
CA THR A 68 8.71 13.66 2.45
C THR A 68 9.08 14.39 1.17
N ARG A 69 10.13 15.21 1.22
CA ARG A 69 10.76 15.72 -0.01
C ARG A 69 11.26 14.58 -0.88
N ASN A 70 11.38 14.83 -2.17
CA ASN A 70 12.03 13.93 -3.11
C ASN A 70 13.52 13.77 -2.77
N MET A 71 14.05 12.57 -2.96
CA MET A 71 15.48 12.26 -2.87
C MET A 71 16.15 12.48 -4.23
N ASP A 72 17.32 13.12 -4.24
CA ASP A 72 18.01 13.49 -5.48
C ASP A 72 18.32 12.29 -6.38
N PHE A 73 18.53 11.10 -5.82
CA PHE A 73 18.80 9.90 -6.62
C PHE A 73 17.58 9.45 -7.44
N MET A 74 16.36 9.60 -6.93
CA MET A 74 15.14 9.29 -7.67
C MET A 74 14.85 10.35 -8.73
N ARG A 75 15.07 11.62 -8.39
CA ARG A 75 14.94 12.71 -9.35
C ARG A 75 15.87 12.54 -10.57
N LYS A 76 17.06 12.00 -10.37
CA LYS A 76 17.99 11.61 -11.45
C LYS A 76 17.52 10.42 -12.29
N LEU A 77 16.44 9.79 -11.90
CA LEU A 77 15.78 8.71 -12.63
C LEU A 77 14.44 9.15 -13.25
N GLY A 78 14.08 10.45 -13.11
CA GLY A 78 12.86 10.99 -13.69
C GLY A 78 11.64 10.99 -12.76
N ASP A 79 11.81 10.62 -11.48
CA ASP A 79 10.72 10.63 -10.49
C ASP A 79 10.71 11.96 -9.71
N PRO A 80 9.70 12.82 -9.87
CA PRO A 80 9.60 14.09 -9.15
C PRO A 80 8.91 13.99 -7.79
N ALA A 81 8.23 12.87 -7.50
CA ALA A 81 7.40 12.71 -6.31
C ALA A 81 8.23 12.62 -5.01
N GLY A 82 7.59 12.82 -3.88
CA GLY A 82 8.20 12.57 -2.57
C GLY A 82 8.58 11.11 -2.38
N SER A 83 9.76 10.87 -1.79
CA SER A 83 10.33 9.52 -1.72
C SER A 83 9.70 8.62 -0.66
N ALA A 84 8.94 9.18 0.27
CA ALA A 84 8.21 8.42 1.27
C ALA A 84 6.92 9.12 1.65
N GLY A 85 5.87 8.33 1.82
CA GLY A 85 4.57 8.78 2.30
C GLY A 85 4.16 8.03 3.56
N THR A 86 3.42 8.73 4.41
CA THR A 86 2.79 8.15 5.60
C THR A 86 1.31 8.50 5.59
N LEU A 87 0.48 7.49 5.79
CA LEU A 87 -0.95 7.68 6.00
C LEU A 87 -1.30 7.32 7.45
N ILE A 88 -2.11 8.15 8.07
CA ILE A 88 -2.78 7.84 9.34
C ILE A 88 -4.26 7.68 9.05
N LEU A 89 -4.77 6.45 9.24
CA LEU A 89 -6.16 6.13 9.00
C LEU A 89 -6.90 5.93 10.33
N THR A 90 -8.17 6.28 10.34
CA THR A 90 -9.13 5.82 11.34
C THR A 90 -10.02 4.77 10.69
N LEU A 91 -10.21 3.63 11.33
CA LEU A 91 -11.12 2.58 10.90
C LEU A 91 -12.51 2.76 11.55
N GLU A 92 -13.53 2.08 11.02
CA GLU A 92 -14.92 2.23 11.44
C GLU A 92 -15.19 1.84 12.91
N ASN A 93 -14.31 1.02 13.52
CA ASN A 93 -14.36 0.72 14.95
C ASN A 93 -13.55 1.71 15.82
N GLY A 94 -12.97 2.75 15.21
CA GLY A 94 -12.12 3.74 15.88
C GLY A 94 -10.65 3.39 15.97
N ALA A 95 -10.22 2.21 15.50
CA ALA A 95 -8.81 1.83 15.46
C ALA A 95 -8.01 2.77 14.56
N ILE A 96 -6.74 2.97 14.91
CA ILE A 96 -5.79 3.80 14.15
C ILE A 96 -4.82 2.90 13.38
N VAL A 97 -4.61 3.18 12.10
CA VAL A 97 -3.60 2.49 11.28
C VAL A 97 -2.58 3.50 10.79
N LYS A 98 -1.30 3.24 11.08
CA LYS A 98 -0.17 3.94 10.50
C LYS A 98 0.38 3.13 9.33
N SER A 99 0.31 3.69 8.14
CA SER A 99 0.85 3.12 6.92
C SER A 99 2.09 3.91 6.49
N ILE A 100 3.15 3.21 6.12
CA ILE A 100 4.36 3.81 5.57
C ILE A 100 4.65 3.15 4.23
N ASP A 101 4.73 3.96 3.18
CA ASP A 101 5.05 3.54 1.84
C ASP A 101 6.22 4.37 1.33
N MET A 102 7.30 3.73 0.89
CA MET A 102 8.49 4.49 0.53
C MET A 102 9.34 3.82 -0.54
N ASN A 103 9.94 4.67 -1.36
CA ASN A 103 10.95 4.35 -2.34
C ASN A 103 12.36 4.75 -1.83
N LEU A 104 12.67 4.34 -0.61
CA LEU A 104 13.97 4.58 0.05
C LEU A 104 14.83 3.32 0.06
N ARG A 105 16.11 3.46 0.42
CA ARG A 105 17.15 2.41 0.41
C ARG A 105 16.87 1.24 1.36
N ARG A 106 15.69 0.64 1.25
CA ARG A 106 15.29 -0.55 2.01
C ARG A 106 14.25 -1.36 1.23
N HIS A 107 14.28 -2.67 1.44
CA HIS A 107 13.20 -3.58 1.03
C HIS A 107 12.58 -4.23 2.25
N GLY A 108 11.30 -4.47 2.19
CA GLY A 108 10.58 -5.28 3.18
C GLY A 108 9.20 -4.74 3.50
N ASN A 109 8.40 -5.65 4.01
CA ASN A 109 7.08 -5.37 4.56
C ASN A 109 7.12 -5.69 6.05
N ASN A 110 6.44 -4.89 6.85
CA ASN A 110 6.29 -5.17 8.26
C ASN A 110 4.88 -4.81 8.72
N TYR A 111 4.32 -5.64 9.57
CA TYR A 111 2.96 -5.47 10.09
C TYR A 111 2.96 -5.74 11.58
N ILE A 112 2.40 -4.81 12.36
CA ILE A 112 2.17 -4.97 13.78
C ILE A 112 0.71 -4.65 14.04
N LEU A 113 -0.03 -5.58 14.64
CA LEU A 113 -1.43 -5.42 15.02
C LEU A 113 -1.53 -5.48 16.54
N TYR A 114 -1.97 -4.39 17.14
CA TYR A 114 -2.23 -4.26 18.57
C TYR A 114 -3.73 -4.42 18.80
N GLY A 115 -4.11 -5.52 19.43
CA GLY A 115 -5.48 -5.75 19.85
C GLY A 115 -5.68 -5.45 21.32
N ASP A 116 -6.92 -5.45 21.78
CA ASP A 116 -7.29 -5.24 23.19
C ASP A 116 -6.85 -6.41 24.11
N ARG A 117 -6.48 -7.57 23.53
CA ARG A 117 -6.09 -8.80 24.24
C ARG A 117 -4.72 -9.35 23.84
N GLY A 118 -3.98 -8.66 23.01
CA GLY A 118 -2.67 -9.11 22.58
C GLY A 118 -2.09 -8.33 21.43
N VAL A 119 -0.95 -8.78 20.95
CA VAL A 119 -0.25 -8.21 19.80
C VAL A 119 0.23 -9.32 18.88
N MET A 120 0.20 -9.07 17.59
CA MET A 120 0.88 -9.91 16.61
C MET A 120 1.72 -9.04 15.68
N GLU A 121 2.88 -9.55 15.30
CA GLU A 121 3.79 -8.84 14.42
C GLU A 121 4.55 -9.79 13.50
N THR A 122 4.86 -9.33 12.31
CA THR A 122 5.80 -10.00 11.42
C THR A 122 7.22 -9.69 11.88
N ASP A 123 8.15 -10.65 11.75
CA ASP A 123 9.55 -10.40 12.03
C ASP A 123 10.15 -9.46 10.98
N ARG A 124 10.79 -8.38 11.43
CA ARG A 124 11.35 -7.36 10.54
C ARG A 124 12.51 -7.84 9.69
N PHE A 125 13.23 -8.88 10.12
CA PHE A 125 14.39 -9.43 9.43
C PHE A 125 14.10 -10.76 8.76
N ASN A 126 13.05 -11.46 9.18
CA ASN A 126 12.56 -12.69 8.59
C ASN A 126 11.05 -12.60 8.34
N ALA A 127 10.68 -12.01 7.21
CA ALA A 127 9.27 -11.77 6.85
C ALA A 127 8.39 -13.05 6.79
N LYS A 128 8.98 -14.24 6.92
CA LYS A 128 8.25 -15.50 7.02
C LYS A 128 7.83 -15.84 8.45
N MET A 129 8.35 -15.14 9.46
CA MET A 129 8.01 -15.39 10.86
C MET A 129 6.92 -14.47 11.34
N LEU A 130 6.06 -15.01 12.19
CA LEU A 130 5.02 -14.29 12.93
C LEU A 130 5.26 -14.49 14.42
N HIS A 131 5.19 -13.39 15.17
CA HIS A 131 5.26 -13.36 16.62
C HIS A 131 3.90 -12.97 17.18
N ILE A 132 3.43 -13.70 18.17
CA ILE A 132 2.16 -13.40 18.86
C ILE A 132 2.38 -13.42 20.36
N ARG A 133 1.81 -12.43 21.02
CA ARG A 133 1.69 -12.38 22.48
C ARG A 133 0.23 -12.15 22.85
N GLN A 134 -0.36 -13.09 23.57
CA GLN A 134 -1.77 -13.09 23.93
C GLN A 134 -1.98 -12.88 25.42
N GLU A 135 -3.13 -12.34 25.78
CA GLU A 135 -3.63 -12.42 27.14
C GLU A 135 -3.96 -13.89 27.48
N ARG A 136 -3.42 -14.42 28.57
CA ARG A 136 -3.72 -15.76 29.07
C ARG A 136 -4.89 -15.78 30.02
N GLU A 137 -4.89 -14.82 30.94
CA GLU A 137 -5.91 -14.59 31.95
C GLU A 137 -6.21 -13.11 32.03
N LYS A 138 -7.32 -12.73 32.61
CA LYS A 138 -7.70 -11.33 32.75
C LYS A 138 -6.54 -10.50 33.36
N ASN A 139 -6.05 -9.53 32.59
CA ASN A 139 -4.92 -8.67 32.93
C ASN A 139 -3.56 -9.38 33.05
N CYS A 140 -3.39 -10.57 32.47
CA CYS A 140 -2.14 -11.30 32.47
C CYS A 140 -1.73 -11.68 31.04
N THR A 141 -0.68 -11.04 30.51
CA THR A 141 -0.15 -11.37 29.18
C THR A 141 0.72 -12.62 29.22
N GLY A 142 0.59 -13.46 28.18
CA GLY A 142 1.45 -14.61 27.99
C GLY A 142 2.83 -14.26 27.46
N ASP A 143 3.65 -15.29 27.29
CA ASP A 143 4.93 -15.18 26.62
C ASP A 143 4.75 -14.99 25.10
N TRP A 144 5.78 -14.50 24.43
CA TRP A 144 5.83 -14.48 22.99
C TRP A 144 5.88 -15.91 22.41
N VAL A 145 5.03 -16.17 21.42
CA VAL A 145 5.08 -17.36 20.61
C VAL A 145 5.48 -16.98 19.20
N SER A 146 6.48 -17.66 18.66
CA SER A 146 6.98 -17.40 17.31
C SER A 146 6.82 -18.64 16.45
N TYR A 147 6.34 -18.45 15.21
CA TYR A 147 6.21 -19.56 14.26
C TYR A 147 6.26 -19.03 12.82
N THR A 148 6.53 -19.91 11.89
CA THR A 148 6.43 -19.62 10.46
C THR A 148 5.07 -20.14 9.98
N PRO A 149 4.12 -19.24 9.63
CA PRO A 149 2.88 -19.67 9.00
C PRO A 149 3.21 -20.32 7.67
N LEU A 150 2.88 -21.61 7.52
CA LEU A 150 3.11 -22.32 6.27
C LEU A 150 1.82 -22.34 5.47
N PHE A 151 1.88 -21.80 4.29
CA PHE A 151 0.87 -21.95 3.26
C PHE A 151 1.59 -22.57 2.06
N THR A 152 1.56 -23.91 1.98
CA THR A 152 2.32 -24.65 0.98
C THR A 152 1.39 -25.30 -0.03
N ASP A 153 1.66 -25.04 -1.29
CA ASP A 153 1.06 -25.75 -2.43
C ASP A 153 2.18 -25.97 -3.45
N GLU A 154 2.42 -27.21 -3.84
CA GLU A 154 3.47 -27.53 -4.82
C GLU A 154 3.28 -26.79 -6.14
N ARG A 155 2.02 -26.50 -6.52
CA ARG A 155 1.67 -25.73 -7.71
C ARG A 155 2.13 -24.28 -7.65
N ALA A 156 2.33 -23.73 -6.46
CA ALA A 156 2.88 -22.40 -6.24
C ALA A 156 4.42 -22.34 -6.37
N SER A 157 5.06 -23.51 -6.45
CA SER A 157 6.51 -23.60 -6.60
C SER A 157 6.95 -22.96 -7.91
N GLY A 158 7.85 -21.97 -7.81
CA GLY A 158 8.33 -21.21 -8.98
C GLY A 158 7.48 -20.03 -9.39
N ALA A 159 6.32 -19.80 -8.79
CA ALA A 159 5.58 -18.56 -9.00
C ALA A 159 6.25 -17.38 -8.27
N GLY A 160 6.09 -16.16 -8.80
CA GLY A 160 6.65 -14.96 -8.22
C GLY A 160 6.16 -14.67 -6.80
N HIS A 161 6.82 -13.75 -6.10
CA HIS A 161 6.51 -13.33 -4.73
C HIS A 161 6.41 -14.50 -3.73
N GLY A 162 7.30 -15.51 -3.89
CA GLY A 162 7.33 -16.68 -3.02
C GLY A 162 6.08 -17.57 -3.11
N GLY A 163 5.42 -17.59 -4.28
CA GLY A 163 4.18 -18.32 -4.52
C GLY A 163 2.91 -17.46 -4.45
N GLY A 164 3.02 -16.22 -3.99
CA GLY A 164 1.88 -15.30 -3.82
C GLY A 164 1.10 -15.07 -5.11
N ASP A 165 1.78 -14.95 -6.24
CA ASP A 165 1.15 -14.73 -7.56
C ASP A 165 0.24 -15.90 -7.96
N TYR A 166 0.65 -17.13 -7.64
CA TYR A 166 -0.18 -18.31 -7.87
C TYR A 166 -1.47 -18.24 -7.03
N PHE A 167 -1.36 -18.04 -5.72
CA PHE A 167 -2.53 -18.06 -4.85
C PHE A 167 -3.52 -16.96 -5.18
N THR A 168 -3.04 -15.73 -5.42
CA THR A 168 -3.88 -14.59 -5.77
C THR A 168 -4.67 -14.88 -7.05
N THR A 169 -3.99 -15.36 -8.09
CA THR A 169 -4.59 -15.65 -9.39
C THR A 169 -5.56 -16.85 -9.30
N ASN A 170 -5.12 -17.94 -8.64
CA ASN A 170 -5.92 -19.15 -8.53
C ASN A 170 -7.21 -18.91 -7.76
N TYR A 171 -7.15 -18.25 -6.61
CA TYR A 171 -8.35 -17.94 -5.82
C TYR A 171 -9.31 -16.99 -6.55
N PHE A 172 -8.77 -16.02 -7.29
CA PHE A 172 -9.61 -15.13 -8.10
C PHE A 172 -10.37 -15.92 -9.18
N ILE A 173 -9.69 -16.80 -9.91
CA ILE A 173 -10.32 -17.66 -10.94
C ILE A 173 -11.33 -18.62 -10.29
N ASP A 174 -10.97 -19.30 -9.22
CA ASP A 174 -11.85 -20.21 -8.51
C ASP A 174 -13.13 -19.49 -8.04
N ARG A 175 -12.98 -18.25 -7.58
CA ARG A 175 -14.11 -17.42 -7.17
C ARG A 175 -15.05 -17.10 -8.32
N LEU A 176 -14.51 -16.79 -9.52
CA LEU A 176 -15.29 -16.56 -10.74
C LEU A 176 -16.00 -17.83 -11.21
N LEU A 177 -15.40 -18.98 -11.02
CA LEU A 177 -15.98 -20.29 -11.34
C LEU A 177 -17.04 -20.76 -10.32
N GLY A 178 -17.30 -19.98 -9.29
CA GLY A 178 -18.34 -20.27 -8.29
C GLY A 178 -17.89 -21.14 -7.14
N ASN A 179 -16.57 -21.35 -6.97
CA ASN A 179 -16.06 -22.07 -5.81
C ASN A 179 -16.14 -21.18 -4.56
N ASP A 180 -17.08 -21.49 -3.67
CA ASP A 180 -17.31 -20.73 -2.44
C ASP A 180 -16.27 -21.01 -1.34
N ASP A 181 -15.51 -22.10 -1.42
CA ASP A 181 -14.47 -22.45 -0.42
C ASP A 181 -13.34 -21.41 -0.41
N VAL A 182 -13.14 -20.67 -1.50
CA VAL A 182 -12.11 -19.62 -1.60
C VAL A 182 -12.58 -18.25 -1.11
N LYS A 183 -13.85 -18.08 -0.73
CA LYS A 183 -14.37 -16.81 -0.18
C LYS A 183 -13.53 -16.21 0.96
N PRO A 184 -13.03 -17.00 1.92
CA PRO A 184 -12.20 -16.46 3.01
C PRO A 184 -10.85 -15.87 2.54
N TYR A 185 -10.43 -16.20 1.33
CA TYR A 185 -9.13 -15.81 0.75
C TYR A 185 -9.26 -14.79 -0.38
N THR A 186 -10.48 -14.34 -0.68
CA THR A 186 -10.76 -13.36 -1.74
C THR A 186 -11.40 -12.11 -1.16
N ILE A 187 -11.34 -11.01 -1.92
CA ILE A 187 -11.99 -9.74 -1.59
C ILE A 187 -13.02 -9.39 -2.67
N ASP A 188 -14.05 -8.64 -2.29
CA ASP A 188 -14.96 -8.03 -3.24
C ASP A 188 -14.43 -6.68 -3.77
N VAL A 189 -15.12 -6.12 -4.76
CA VAL A 189 -14.71 -4.84 -5.37
C VAL A 189 -14.69 -3.69 -4.36
N TYR A 190 -15.58 -3.68 -3.38
CA TYR A 190 -15.62 -2.62 -2.38
C TYR A 190 -14.49 -2.73 -1.37
N GLN A 191 -14.14 -3.95 -0.97
CA GLN A 191 -12.95 -4.19 -0.14
C GLN A 191 -11.67 -3.79 -0.89
N ALA A 192 -11.57 -4.10 -2.19
CA ALA A 192 -10.44 -3.70 -3.01
C ALA A 192 -10.32 -2.16 -3.08
N VAL A 193 -11.43 -1.47 -3.26
CA VAL A 193 -11.45 0.01 -3.27
C VAL A 193 -11.11 0.57 -1.88
N ASP A 194 -11.63 0.00 -0.80
CA ASP A 194 -11.26 0.42 0.57
C ASP A 194 -9.75 0.32 0.83
N MET A 195 -9.03 -0.57 0.12
CA MET A 195 -7.56 -0.70 0.23
C MET A 195 -6.79 0.34 -0.58
N CYS A 196 -7.36 0.93 -1.64
CA CYS A 196 -6.63 1.88 -2.50
C CYS A 196 -7.08 3.34 -2.33
N ILE A 197 -8.35 3.60 -2.06
CA ILE A 197 -8.87 4.98 -1.91
C ILE A 197 -8.17 5.80 -0.81
N PRO A 198 -7.66 5.20 0.30
CA PRO A 198 -6.91 5.96 1.28
C PRO A 198 -5.66 6.62 0.72
N GLY A 199 -4.98 6.02 -0.25
CA GLY A 199 -3.83 6.65 -0.91
C GLY A 199 -4.23 7.89 -1.71
N ILE A 200 -5.31 7.81 -2.47
CA ILE A 200 -5.83 8.92 -3.27
C ILE A 200 -6.26 10.08 -2.37
N LEU A 201 -7.06 9.81 -1.34
CA LEU A 201 -7.52 10.82 -0.41
C LEU A 201 -6.41 11.31 0.53
N GLY A 202 -5.46 10.43 0.85
CA GLY A 202 -4.25 10.79 1.58
C GLY A 202 -3.41 11.81 0.83
N TYR A 203 -3.31 11.68 -0.50
CA TYR A 203 -2.64 12.70 -1.31
C TYR A 203 -3.39 14.03 -1.32
N ARG A 204 -4.72 14.01 -1.39
CA ARG A 204 -5.54 15.22 -1.20
C ARG A 204 -5.33 15.87 0.17
N SER A 205 -5.15 15.05 1.21
CA SER A 205 -4.80 15.54 2.55
C SER A 205 -3.45 16.25 2.55
N ILE A 206 -2.42 15.67 1.90
CA ILE A 206 -1.09 16.28 1.75
C ILE A 206 -1.22 17.65 1.10
N LEU A 207 -1.92 17.77 -0.02
CA LEU A 207 -2.16 19.03 -0.72
C LEU A 207 -2.95 20.04 0.12
N ASN A 208 -3.77 19.56 1.05
CA ASN A 208 -4.56 20.38 1.98
C ASN A 208 -3.94 20.44 3.39
N LYS A 209 -2.63 20.64 3.46
CA LYS A 209 -1.87 20.83 4.72
C LYS A 209 -2.08 19.71 5.74
N ASN A 210 -2.19 18.47 5.28
CA ASN A 210 -2.33 17.26 6.08
C ASN A 210 -3.65 17.15 6.89
N VAL A 211 -4.65 17.96 6.54
CA VAL A 211 -5.97 17.89 7.17
C VAL A 211 -6.62 16.53 6.86
N GLY A 212 -7.21 15.91 7.88
CA GLY A 212 -7.88 14.61 7.72
C GLY A 212 -9.10 14.72 6.79
N ILE A 213 -9.21 13.77 5.86
CA ILE A 213 -10.28 13.68 4.87
C ILE A 213 -11.12 12.42 5.16
N ASP A 214 -12.43 12.59 5.15
CA ASP A 214 -13.36 11.47 5.33
C ASP A 214 -13.40 10.59 4.08
N ILE A 215 -13.37 9.27 4.30
CA ILE A 215 -13.37 8.27 3.23
C ILE A 215 -14.83 7.84 2.98
N PRO A 216 -15.35 8.01 1.75
CA PRO A 216 -16.71 7.65 1.42
C PRO A 216 -16.94 6.14 1.53
N ASN A 217 -18.13 5.75 1.95
CA ASN A 217 -18.58 4.37 1.82
C ASN A 217 -19.14 4.13 0.42
N LEU A 218 -18.30 3.66 -0.49
CA LEU A 218 -18.69 3.45 -1.89
C LEU A 218 -19.70 2.29 -2.09
N ARG A 219 -20.06 1.57 -1.03
CA ARG A 219 -21.25 0.68 -1.03
C ARG A 219 -22.54 1.48 -1.09
N ASN A 220 -22.53 2.70 -0.55
CA ASN A 220 -23.63 3.65 -0.64
C ASN A 220 -23.66 4.33 -2.03
N LYS A 221 -24.80 4.22 -2.73
CA LYS A 221 -24.95 4.78 -4.06
C LYS A 221 -24.78 6.32 -4.08
N ALA A 222 -25.32 7.03 -3.10
CA ALA A 222 -25.23 8.49 -3.04
C ALA A 222 -23.78 8.97 -2.88
N GLU A 223 -23.01 8.31 -2.00
CA GLU A 223 -21.61 8.61 -1.81
C GLU A 223 -20.77 8.26 -3.06
N ARG A 224 -21.05 7.13 -3.72
CA ARG A 224 -20.42 6.76 -5.00
C ARG A 224 -20.70 7.78 -6.10
N ASP A 225 -21.94 8.24 -6.22
CA ASP A 225 -22.34 9.16 -7.28
C ASP A 225 -21.69 10.55 -7.11
N ALA A 226 -21.34 10.96 -5.87
CA ALA A 226 -20.62 12.19 -5.60
C ALA A 226 -19.20 12.21 -6.23
N PHE A 227 -18.60 11.04 -6.43
CA PHE A 227 -17.25 10.90 -7.02
C PHE A 227 -17.26 10.47 -8.51
N ARG A 228 -18.45 10.35 -9.12
CA ARG A 228 -18.57 9.82 -10.49
C ARG A 228 -17.81 10.63 -11.53
N ASN A 229 -17.74 11.93 -11.38
CA ASN A 229 -17.06 12.85 -12.29
C ASN A 229 -15.77 13.42 -11.70
N ASP A 230 -15.26 12.79 -10.66
CA ASP A 230 -14.02 13.19 -10.02
C ASP A 230 -12.84 12.61 -10.80
N THR A 231 -12.11 13.47 -11.52
CA THR A 231 -10.90 13.14 -12.28
C THR A 231 -9.62 13.66 -11.63
N PHE A 232 -9.71 14.10 -10.36
CA PHE A 232 -8.59 14.64 -9.61
C PHE A 232 -7.45 13.62 -9.49
N CYS A 233 -6.36 13.85 -10.19
CA CYS A 233 -5.16 13.01 -10.14
C CYS A 233 -3.91 13.76 -10.63
N THR A 234 -2.77 13.11 -10.51
CA THR A 234 -1.46 13.62 -10.93
C THR A 234 -1.10 13.29 -12.38
N PHE A 235 -2.04 12.76 -13.15
CA PHE A 235 -1.85 12.42 -14.56
C PHE A 235 -2.61 13.42 -15.45
N PRO A 236 -1.91 14.35 -16.16
CA PRO A 236 -2.53 15.49 -16.83
C PRO A 236 -3.62 15.10 -17.83
N GLU A 237 -3.38 14.07 -18.63
CA GLU A 237 -4.32 13.62 -19.68
C GLU A 237 -5.64 13.09 -19.10
N SER A 238 -5.59 12.47 -17.92
CA SER A 238 -6.77 11.93 -17.24
C SER A 238 -7.47 12.97 -16.36
N ALA A 239 -6.71 13.86 -15.74
CA ALA A 239 -7.23 14.83 -14.79
C ALA A 239 -7.92 16.02 -15.46
N GLY A 240 -7.44 16.46 -16.64
CA GLY A 240 -7.92 17.68 -17.27
C GLY A 240 -7.78 18.89 -16.34
N GLU A 241 -8.88 19.61 -16.11
CA GLU A 241 -8.89 20.78 -15.22
C GLU A 241 -8.64 20.44 -13.73
N MET A 242 -8.79 19.18 -13.34
CA MET A 242 -8.58 18.72 -11.96
C MET A 242 -7.15 18.20 -11.73
N TYR A 243 -6.22 18.49 -12.64
CA TYR A 243 -4.82 18.10 -12.52
C TYR A 243 -4.15 18.74 -11.29
N VAL A 244 -3.35 17.94 -10.60
CA VAL A 244 -2.46 18.38 -9.53
C VAL A 244 -1.08 17.80 -9.72
N SER A 245 -0.05 18.56 -9.40
CA SER A 245 1.33 18.09 -9.46
C SER A 245 1.60 17.04 -8.38
N ASN A 246 2.43 16.05 -8.70
CA ASN A 246 3.04 15.16 -7.72
C ASN A 246 4.41 15.67 -7.22
N ASP A 247 4.94 16.76 -7.79
CA ASP A 247 6.13 17.44 -7.28
C ASP A 247 5.73 18.60 -6.36
N LEU A 248 5.79 18.35 -5.05
CA LEU A 248 5.50 19.35 -4.01
C LEU A 248 6.76 20.09 -3.56
N SER A 249 7.93 19.80 -4.13
CA SER A 249 9.21 20.36 -3.72
C SER A 249 9.44 21.78 -4.22
N GLY A 250 8.70 22.21 -5.26
CA GLY A 250 8.92 23.47 -5.96
C GLY A 250 10.27 23.56 -6.68
N LYS A 251 10.92 22.41 -6.92
CA LYS A 251 12.17 22.32 -7.72
C LYS A 251 11.86 22.56 -9.20
N GLU A 252 12.92 22.94 -9.94
CA GLU A 252 12.83 23.05 -11.39
C GLU A 252 12.38 21.72 -12.02
N GLU A 253 11.75 21.83 -13.17
CA GLU A 253 11.35 20.67 -13.99
C GLU A 253 12.54 19.74 -14.24
N ILE A 254 12.29 18.44 -14.27
CA ILE A 254 13.33 17.45 -14.58
C ILE A 254 13.69 17.58 -16.07
N PRO A 255 14.97 17.81 -16.39
CA PRO A 255 15.43 18.00 -17.78
C PRO A 255 15.19 16.75 -18.64
N ASP A 256 14.96 16.96 -19.96
CA ASP A 256 14.76 15.85 -20.92
C ASP A 256 15.95 14.90 -21.00
N GLU A 257 17.16 15.38 -20.75
CA GLU A 257 18.39 14.57 -20.76
C GLU A 257 18.35 13.46 -19.69
N ILE A 258 17.64 13.67 -18.58
CA ILE A 258 17.46 12.64 -17.54
C ILE A 258 16.63 11.49 -18.10
N PHE A 259 15.54 11.78 -18.78
CA PHE A 259 14.68 10.75 -19.37
C PHE A 259 15.39 10.01 -20.50
N ALA A 260 16.12 10.72 -21.35
CA ALA A 260 16.95 10.12 -22.40
C ALA A 260 18.02 9.18 -21.83
N GLU A 261 18.68 9.55 -20.72
CA GLU A 261 19.65 8.67 -20.05
C GLU A 261 18.98 7.45 -19.43
N VAL A 262 17.79 7.58 -18.84
CA VAL A 262 17.04 6.44 -18.30
C VAL A 262 16.61 5.49 -19.41
N GLU A 263 16.16 6.01 -20.57
CA GLU A 263 15.83 5.23 -21.76
C GLU A 263 17.05 4.48 -22.28
N ARG A 264 18.22 5.15 -22.37
CA ARG A 264 19.49 4.52 -22.76
C ARG A 264 19.82 3.34 -21.83
N ARG A 265 19.69 3.52 -20.50
CA ARG A 265 19.94 2.45 -19.51
C ARG A 265 19.00 1.29 -19.69
N TRP A 266 17.70 1.57 -19.92
CA TRP A 266 16.74 0.52 -20.21
C TRP A 266 17.15 -0.33 -21.42
N HIS A 267 17.49 0.31 -22.54
CA HIS A 267 17.93 -0.41 -23.74
C HIS A 267 19.22 -1.20 -23.53
N ALA A 268 20.12 -0.72 -22.68
CA ALA A 268 21.37 -1.38 -22.35
C ALA A 268 21.22 -2.47 -21.25
N GLY A 269 20.04 -2.60 -20.63
CA GLY A 269 19.84 -3.48 -19.47
C GLY A 269 20.60 -3.04 -18.21
N GLU A 270 20.92 -1.75 -18.12
CA GLU A 270 21.66 -1.17 -17.00
C GLU A 270 20.68 -0.77 -15.86
N PRO A 271 21.11 -0.89 -14.59
CA PRO A 271 20.31 -0.43 -13.46
C PRO A 271 20.22 1.10 -13.40
N GLY A 272 19.26 1.58 -12.60
CA GLY A 272 19.06 2.99 -12.30
C GLY A 272 20.12 3.60 -11.38
#